data_5e1a9b0b25003521b7eb6038678d2e4a
#
_entry.id   5e1a9b0b25003521b7eb6038678d2e4a
#
_cell.length_a   1.000
_cell.length_b   1.000
_cell.length_c   1.000
_cell.angle_alpha   90.00
_cell.angle_beta   90.00
_cell.angle_gamma   90.00
#
_symmetry.space_group_name_H-M   'P 1'
#
loop_
_entity.id
_entity.type
_entity.pdbx_description
1 polymer ?
#
loop_
_entity_poly.entity_id
_entity_poly.type
_entity_poly.pdbx_seq_one_letter_code
_entity_poly.pdbx_strand_id
1 'polypeptide(L)'
;LDRFSYYGVAAVLEAGTGRGQLPFQLRGESHSGARYLTAGRGFAMPNAGPGVPMRDAAYGVTTEAEARRDVQDLAANHPDLIKIWVDDRNGSVEKLKPNLYRAIIDEAHKHGIRVMAHINALEDAKDLLRAGIDGFAHVVRDKEVDAEVIALLHQHPNVFFVETLWGERNAIYAAKPGWLGNRLL
;
A
#
# COMPACT_ATOMS: atom_id res chain seq x y z
N LEU A 1 -10.81 17.46 -3.85
CA LEU A 1 -9.39 17.80 -4.03
C LEU A 1 -9.06 19.18 -3.45
N ASP A 2 -9.96 20.16 -3.58
CA ASP A 2 -9.77 21.54 -3.08
C ASP A 2 -9.50 21.61 -1.57
N ARG A 3 -10.19 20.77 -0.75
CA ARG A 3 -9.94 20.70 0.69
C ARG A 3 -8.51 20.25 1.01
N PHE A 4 -7.95 19.33 0.23
CA PHE A 4 -6.56 18.91 0.39
C PHE A 4 -5.60 20.07 0.10
N SER A 5 -5.82 20.79 -1.00
CA SER A 5 -5.03 21.98 -1.34
C SER A 5 -5.15 23.09 -0.30
N TYR A 6 -6.35 23.30 0.25
CA TYR A 6 -6.56 24.28 1.33
C TYR A 6 -5.64 24.01 2.54
N TYR A 7 -5.41 22.74 2.86
CA TYR A 7 -4.50 22.33 3.93
C TYR A 7 -3.03 22.10 3.46
N GLY A 8 -2.66 22.58 2.28
CA GLY A 8 -1.30 22.50 1.77
C GLY A 8 -0.91 21.15 1.15
N VAL A 9 -1.86 20.24 0.92
CA VAL A 9 -1.59 18.95 0.28
C VAL A 9 -1.64 19.13 -1.24
N ALA A 10 -0.48 18.97 -1.89
CA ALA A 10 -0.33 19.17 -3.33
C ALA A 10 -0.80 17.96 -4.17
N ALA A 11 -0.74 16.76 -3.62
CA ALA A 11 -1.15 15.53 -4.31
C ALA A 11 -1.71 14.50 -3.33
N VAL A 12 -2.64 13.67 -3.80
CA VAL A 12 -3.20 12.53 -3.06
C VAL A 12 -3.16 11.28 -3.92
N LEU A 13 -2.89 10.12 -3.30
CA LEU A 13 -2.92 8.82 -3.94
C LEU A 13 -4.06 7.98 -3.34
N GLU A 14 -5.01 7.58 -4.17
CA GLU A 14 -5.95 6.52 -3.85
C GLU A 14 -5.19 5.17 -3.90
N ALA A 15 -5.14 4.46 -2.76
CA ALA A 15 -4.25 3.33 -2.55
C ALA A 15 -4.96 1.98 -2.65
N GLY A 16 -5.67 1.72 -3.75
CA GLY A 16 -6.15 0.37 -4.10
C GLY A 16 -7.59 0.05 -3.74
N THR A 17 -8.39 1.03 -3.33
CA THR A 17 -9.83 0.86 -3.05
C THR A 17 -10.73 1.33 -4.19
N GLY A 18 -10.14 1.87 -5.23
CA GLY A 18 -10.83 2.36 -6.41
C GLY A 18 -11.50 1.24 -7.19
N ARG A 19 -12.76 1.45 -7.59
CA ARG A 19 -13.53 0.48 -8.36
C ARG A 19 -13.96 1.05 -9.71
N GLY A 20 -13.91 0.23 -10.73
CA GLY A 20 -14.32 0.61 -12.08
C GLY A 20 -13.45 1.73 -12.66
N GLN A 21 -14.05 2.55 -13.52
CA GLN A 21 -13.35 3.60 -14.28
C GLN A 21 -13.27 4.95 -13.57
N LEU A 22 -14.08 5.18 -12.53
CA LEU A 22 -14.16 6.48 -11.86
C LEU A 22 -12.81 7.01 -11.37
N PRO A 23 -11.93 6.20 -10.72
CA PRO A 23 -10.62 6.69 -10.28
C PRO A 23 -9.75 7.20 -11.43
N PHE A 24 -9.79 6.52 -12.56
CA PHE A 24 -9.00 6.88 -13.75
C PHE A 24 -9.57 8.11 -14.47
N GLN A 25 -10.89 8.26 -14.50
CA GLN A 25 -11.56 9.46 -14.99
C GLN A 25 -11.17 10.68 -14.14
N LEU A 26 -11.29 10.59 -12.81
CA LEU A 26 -10.91 11.65 -11.88
C LEU A 26 -9.42 12.05 -12.03
N ARG A 27 -8.54 11.08 -12.25
CA ARG A 27 -7.12 11.37 -12.51
C ARG A 27 -6.90 12.15 -13.81
N GLY A 28 -7.69 11.86 -14.84
CA GLY A 28 -7.61 12.52 -16.15
C GLY A 28 -8.21 13.92 -16.19
N GLU A 29 -9.04 14.28 -15.22
CA GLU A 29 -9.66 15.61 -15.14
C GLU A 29 -8.67 16.67 -14.69
N SER A 30 -8.84 17.90 -15.20
CA SER A 30 -8.08 19.05 -14.73
C SER A 30 -8.75 19.60 -13.47
N HIS A 31 -8.03 19.56 -12.35
CA HIS A 31 -8.50 20.07 -11.07
C HIS A 31 -7.69 21.31 -10.66
N SER A 32 -8.34 22.29 -10.05
CA SER A 32 -7.70 23.43 -9.39
C SER A 32 -7.05 23.06 -8.05
N GLY A 33 -7.44 21.90 -7.50
CA GLY A 33 -7.00 21.39 -6.21
C GLY A 33 -5.80 20.44 -6.27
N ALA A 34 -5.65 19.61 -5.26
CA ALA A 34 -4.57 18.62 -5.18
C ALA A 34 -4.61 17.65 -6.38
N ARG A 35 -3.44 17.31 -6.91
CA ARG A 35 -3.31 16.30 -7.96
C ARG A 35 -3.82 14.95 -7.45
N TYR A 36 -4.67 14.30 -8.23
CA TYR A 36 -5.19 12.97 -7.91
C TYR A 36 -4.39 11.89 -8.63
N LEU A 37 -3.93 10.90 -7.87
CA LEU A 37 -3.25 9.70 -8.34
C LEU A 37 -4.04 8.48 -7.88
N THR A 38 -3.95 7.35 -8.59
CA THR A 38 -4.72 6.15 -8.23
C THR A 38 -3.97 4.86 -8.52
N ALA A 39 -4.11 3.92 -7.58
CA ALA A 39 -3.77 2.51 -7.79
C ALA A 39 -4.94 1.73 -8.43
N GLY A 40 -6.13 2.32 -8.54
CA GLY A 40 -7.33 1.62 -8.93
C GLY A 40 -7.70 0.52 -7.93
N ARG A 41 -7.99 -0.68 -8.42
CA ARG A 41 -8.32 -1.81 -7.57
C ARG A 41 -7.07 -2.60 -7.19
N GLY A 42 -6.75 -2.69 -5.90
CA GLY A 42 -5.60 -3.45 -5.41
C GLY A 42 -5.88 -4.95 -5.26
N PHE A 43 -4.90 -5.72 -4.77
CA PHE A 43 -4.94 -7.18 -4.73
C PHE A 43 -4.81 -7.71 -3.30
N ALA A 44 -5.59 -8.75 -2.99
CA ALA A 44 -5.56 -9.48 -1.73
C ALA A 44 -6.05 -10.93 -1.94
N MET A 45 -6.06 -11.75 -0.90
CA MET A 45 -6.91 -12.95 -0.90
C MET A 45 -8.39 -12.54 -0.91
N PRO A 46 -9.32 -13.41 -1.33
CA PRO A 46 -10.74 -13.12 -1.30
C PRO A 46 -11.20 -12.61 0.07
N ASN A 47 -11.94 -11.49 0.08
CA ASN A 47 -12.43 -10.82 1.30
C ASN A 47 -11.34 -10.41 2.31
N ALA A 48 -10.09 -10.23 1.86
CA ALA A 48 -8.97 -9.78 2.67
C ALA A 48 -8.49 -8.34 2.34
N GLY A 49 -9.30 -7.55 1.67
CA GLY A 49 -9.05 -6.12 1.38
C GLY A 49 -8.96 -5.24 2.66
N PRO A 50 -8.90 -3.91 2.53
CA PRO A 50 -8.33 -3.01 3.54
C PRO A 50 -9.09 -2.81 4.86
N GLY A 51 -10.17 -3.45 5.11
CA GLY A 51 -10.89 -3.34 6.38
C GLY A 51 -12.29 -3.90 6.31
N VAL A 52 -12.94 -4.05 7.47
CA VAL A 52 -14.25 -4.73 7.56
C VAL A 52 -15.29 -4.22 6.55
N PRO A 53 -15.49 -2.90 6.37
CA PRO A 53 -16.47 -2.41 5.40
C PRO A 53 -16.00 -2.49 3.93
N MET A 54 -14.73 -2.80 3.67
CA MET A 54 -14.11 -2.78 2.34
C MET A 54 -13.32 -4.05 2.03
N ARG A 55 -13.59 -5.17 2.71
CA ARG A 55 -12.85 -6.43 2.50
C ARG A 55 -12.91 -6.93 1.06
N ASP A 56 -13.99 -6.66 0.36
CA ASP A 56 -14.23 -7.00 -1.04
C ASP A 56 -13.73 -5.93 -2.04
N ALA A 57 -13.10 -4.86 -1.56
CA ALA A 57 -12.60 -3.79 -2.44
C ALA A 57 -11.48 -4.27 -3.36
N ALA A 58 -10.62 -5.18 -2.89
CA ALA A 58 -9.53 -5.74 -3.67
C ALA A 58 -9.98 -6.81 -4.69
N TYR A 59 -9.17 -7.05 -5.72
CA TYR A 59 -9.20 -8.31 -6.46
C TYR A 59 -8.85 -9.45 -5.50
N GLY A 60 -9.75 -10.44 -5.40
CA GLY A 60 -9.54 -11.62 -4.56
C GLY A 60 -8.90 -12.72 -5.37
N VAL A 61 -7.56 -12.72 -5.51
CA VAL A 61 -6.84 -13.66 -6.36
C VAL A 61 -6.50 -14.94 -5.61
N THR A 62 -6.66 -16.09 -6.26
CA THR A 62 -6.39 -17.42 -5.69
C THR A 62 -5.36 -18.22 -6.49
N THR A 63 -5.12 -17.85 -7.74
CA THR A 63 -4.13 -18.45 -8.62
C THR A 63 -3.21 -17.41 -9.24
N GLU A 64 -1.99 -17.82 -9.65
CA GLU A 64 -1.04 -16.94 -10.33
C GLU A 64 -1.59 -16.47 -11.69
N ALA A 65 -2.35 -17.32 -12.38
CA ALA A 65 -2.97 -16.97 -13.66
C ALA A 65 -4.01 -15.86 -13.50
N GLU A 66 -4.85 -15.94 -12.46
CA GLU A 66 -5.78 -14.85 -12.11
C GLU A 66 -5.01 -13.57 -11.77
N ALA A 67 -4.01 -13.67 -10.90
CA ALA A 67 -3.20 -12.53 -10.49
C ALA A 67 -2.58 -11.79 -11.67
N ARG A 68 -1.96 -12.52 -12.61
CA ARG A 68 -1.37 -11.92 -13.83
C ARG A 68 -2.41 -11.30 -14.74
N ARG A 69 -3.51 -11.99 -15.01
CA ARG A 69 -4.60 -11.46 -15.85
C ARG A 69 -5.16 -10.16 -15.26
N ASP A 70 -5.47 -10.15 -13.97
CA ASP A 70 -6.06 -9.00 -13.33
C ASP A 70 -5.07 -7.81 -13.25
N VAL A 71 -3.74 -8.08 -13.19
CA VAL A 71 -2.70 -7.05 -13.37
C VAL A 71 -2.70 -6.50 -14.80
N GLN A 72 -2.79 -7.35 -15.83
CA GLN A 72 -2.86 -6.92 -17.23
C GLN A 72 -4.09 -6.04 -17.49
N ASP A 73 -5.25 -6.45 -16.99
CA ASP A 73 -6.50 -5.69 -17.10
C ASP A 73 -6.40 -4.31 -16.41
N LEU A 74 -5.77 -4.27 -15.23
CA LEU A 74 -5.53 -3.03 -14.51
C LEU A 74 -4.50 -2.15 -15.22
N ALA A 75 -3.43 -2.74 -15.75
CA ALA A 75 -2.35 -2.04 -16.45
C ALA A 75 -2.86 -1.30 -17.69
N ALA A 76 -3.90 -1.81 -18.37
CA ALA A 76 -4.55 -1.14 -19.50
C ALA A 76 -5.13 0.25 -19.15
N ASN A 77 -5.38 0.52 -17.87
CA ASN A 77 -5.83 1.82 -17.36
C ASN A 77 -4.68 2.70 -16.86
N HIS A 78 -3.42 2.25 -17.00
CA HIS A 78 -2.21 2.98 -16.62
C HIS A 78 -2.26 3.49 -15.15
N PRO A 79 -2.44 2.64 -14.12
CA PRO A 79 -2.44 3.07 -12.73
C PRO A 79 -1.08 3.69 -12.35
N ASP A 80 -1.07 4.60 -11.38
CA ASP A 80 0.17 5.23 -10.90
C ASP A 80 1.06 4.25 -10.10
N LEU A 81 0.45 3.23 -9.50
CA LEU A 81 1.08 2.04 -8.93
C LEU A 81 0.04 0.93 -8.76
N ILE A 82 0.50 -0.27 -8.39
CA ILE A 82 -0.36 -1.37 -7.94
C ILE A 82 -0.26 -1.50 -6.43
N LYS A 83 -1.39 -1.73 -5.75
CA LYS A 83 -1.48 -1.96 -4.31
C LYS A 83 -1.80 -3.42 -4.00
N ILE A 84 -1.05 -4.00 -3.06
CA ILE A 84 -1.33 -5.33 -2.51
C ILE A 84 -1.47 -5.29 -0.99
N TRP A 85 -2.24 -6.24 -0.40
CA TRP A 85 -2.37 -6.40 1.05
C TRP A 85 -1.77 -7.74 1.48
N VAL A 86 -0.66 -7.68 2.24
CA VAL A 86 0.06 -8.84 2.80
C VAL A 86 -0.01 -8.74 4.31
N ASP A 87 -1.20 -9.01 4.84
CA ASP A 87 -1.49 -8.95 6.28
C ASP A 87 -2.70 -9.86 6.58
N ASP A 88 -2.56 -10.75 7.54
CA ASP A 88 -3.66 -11.63 7.99
C ASP A 88 -4.52 -11.02 9.10
N ARG A 89 -4.14 -9.83 9.58
CA ARG A 89 -4.83 -9.12 10.66
C ARG A 89 -5.04 -9.98 11.90
N ASN A 90 -3.94 -10.53 12.39
CA ASN A 90 -3.91 -11.47 13.51
C ASN A 90 -4.79 -12.73 13.25
N GLY A 91 -4.71 -13.29 12.06
CA GLY A 91 -5.41 -14.50 11.66
C GLY A 91 -6.90 -14.32 11.33
N SER A 92 -7.38 -13.07 11.22
CA SER A 92 -8.80 -12.81 10.91
C SER A 92 -9.14 -12.92 9.42
N VAL A 93 -8.16 -12.92 8.54
CA VAL A 93 -8.28 -13.10 7.10
C VAL A 93 -7.11 -13.92 6.56
N GLU A 94 -7.29 -14.53 5.40
CA GLU A 94 -6.19 -15.21 4.72
C GLU A 94 -5.21 -14.19 4.13
N LYS A 95 -3.92 -14.37 4.40
CA LYS A 95 -2.86 -13.51 3.88
C LYS A 95 -2.58 -13.82 2.40
N LEU A 96 -2.32 -12.80 1.59
CA LEU A 96 -1.89 -12.97 0.21
C LEU A 96 -0.61 -13.81 0.15
N LYS A 97 -0.66 -14.92 -0.58
CA LYS A 97 0.39 -15.95 -0.59
C LYS A 97 1.64 -15.48 -1.39
N PRO A 98 2.83 -15.99 -1.01
CA PRO A 98 4.08 -15.60 -1.67
C PRO A 98 4.11 -15.82 -3.19
N ASN A 99 3.59 -16.92 -3.69
CA ASN A 99 3.52 -17.18 -5.12
C ASN A 99 2.61 -16.19 -5.85
N LEU A 100 1.52 -15.73 -5.21
CA LEU A 100 0.58 -14.78 -5.80
C LEU A 100 1.18 -13.36 -5.87
N TYR A 101 1.76 -12.86 -4.76
CA TYR A 101 2.35 -11.53 -4.83
C TYR A 101 3.61 -11.47 -5.69
N ARG A 102 4.39 -12.54 -5.79
CA ARG A 102 5.51 -12.62 -6.77
C ARG A 102 4.99 -12.56 -8.21
N ALA A 103 3.89 -13.26 -8.51
CA ALA A 103 3.26 -13.18 -9.83
C ALA A 103 2.74 -11.77 -10.14
N ILE A 104 2.14 -11.06 -9.15
CA ILE A 104 1.67 -9.68 -9.28
C ILE A 104 2.86 -8.74 -9.54
N ILE A 105 3.92 -8.81 -8.74
CA ILE A 105 5.12 -7.96 -8.87
C ILE A 105 5.78 -8.18 -10.24
N ASP A 106 6.04 -9.43 -10.62
CA ASP A 106 6.63 -9.78 -11.90
C ASP A 106 5.80 -9.25 -13.08
N GLU A 107 4.48 -9.43 -13.05
CA GLU A 107 3.60 -8.95 -14.12
C GLU A 107 3.52 -7.43 -14.17
N ALA A 108 3.40 -6.76 -13.01
CA ALA A 108 3.39 -5.30 -12.92
C ALA A 108 4.67 -4.68 -13.50
N HIS A 109 5.82 -5.26 -13.19
CA HIS A 109 7.12 -4.79 -13.69
C HIS A 109 7.25 -4.93 -15.22
N LYS A 110 6.64 -5.96 -15.84
CA LYS A 110 6.58 -6.05 -17.32
C LYS A 110 5.85 -4.86 -17.96
N HIS A 111 4.93 -4.26 -17.24
CA HIS A 111 4.20 -3.07 -17.65
C HIS A 111 4.83 -1.75 -17.15
N GLY A 112 6.00 -1.82 -16.48
CA GLY A 112 6.67 -0.65 -15.92
C GLY A 112 5.94 -0.03 -14.73
N ILE A 113 5.07 -0.79 -14.04
CA ILE A 113 4.24 -0.32 -12.94
C ILE A 113 4.86 -0.79 -11.62
N ARG A 114 5.07 0.14 -10.68
CA ARG A 114 5.56 -0.16 -9.33
C ARG A 114 4.48 -0.80 -8.47
N VAL A 115 4.88 -1.63 -7.52
CA VAL A 115 3.99 -2.31 -6.57
C VAL A 115 4.26 -1.85 -5.14
N MET A 116 3.21 -1.48 -4.42
CA MET A 116 3.26 -1.09 -3.01
C MET A 116 2.47 -2.09 -2.15
N ALA A 117 3.11 -2.65 -1.13
CA ALA A 117 2.49 -3.59 -0.20
C ALA A 117 2.02 -2.92 1.10
N HIS A 118 0.81 -3.24 1.55
CA HIS A 118 0.46 -3.12 2.97
C HIS A 118 1.12 -4.26 3.72
N ILE A 119 1.84 -3.95 4.79
CA ILE A 119 2.52 -4.92 5.65
C ILE A 119 2.21 -4.68 7.13
N ASN A 120 2.46 -5.71 7.93
CA ASN A 120 2.49 -5.67 9.38
C ASN A 120 3.71 -6.41 9.93
N ALA A 121 4.01 -7.59 9.38
CA ALA A 121 5.02 -8.50 9.91
C ALA A 121 6.40 -8.30 9.24
N LEU A 122 7.46 -8.41 10.06
CA LEU A 122 8.85 -8.29 9.64
C LEU A 122 9.22 -9.33 8.56
N GLU A 123 8.79 -10.57 8.74
CA GLU A 123 9.11 -11.64 7.78
C GLU A 123 8.44 -11.42 6.42
N ASP A 124 7.22 -10.85 6.40
CA ASP A 124 6.56 -10.48 5.15
C ASP A 124 7.34 -9.36 4.43
N ALA A 125 7.84 -8.37 5.17
CA ALA A 125 8.66 -7.31 4.60
C ALA A 125 9.94 -7.86 3.94
N LYS A 126 10.64 -8.79 4.61
CA LYS A 126 11.83 -9.45 4.06
C LYS A 126 11.53 -10.23 2.77
N ASP A 127 10.45 -11.01 2.77
CA ASP A 127 10.11 -11.83 1.61
C ASP A 127 9.64 -10.96 0.43
N LEU A 128 8.93 -9.87 0.69
CA LEU A 128 8.54 -8.88 -0.31
C LEU A 128 9.76 -8.15 -0.90
N LEU A 129 10.76 -7.78 -0.08
CA LEU A 129 12.03 -7.22 -0.57
C LEU A 129 12.74 -8.19 -1.50
N ARG A 130 12.83 -9.47 -1.13
CA ARG A 130 13.41 -10.53 -2.00
C ARG A 130 12.59 -10.74 -3.28
N ALA A 131 11.29 -10.47 -3.25
CA ALA A 131 10.41 -10.52 -4.41
C ALA A 131 10.52 -9.28 -5.31
N GLY A 132 11.25 -8.24 -4.91
CA GLY A 132 11.45 -7.02 -5.68
C GLY A 132 10.33 -5.99 -5.52
N ILE A 133 9.70 -5.92 -4.35
CA ILE A 133 8.68 -4.89 -4.05
C ILE A 133 9.27 -3.48 -4.18
N ASP A 134 8.48 -2.52 -4.66
CA ASP A 134 8.93 -1.14 -4.85
C ASP A 134 8.60 -0.23 -3.68
N GLY A 135 7.66 -0.59 -2.82
CA GLY A 135 7.33 0.24 -1.66
C GLY A 135 6.44 -0.43 -0.65
N PHE A 136 6.45 0.16 0.54
CA PHE A 136 5.62 -0.26 1.65
C PHE A 136 4.65 0.85 2.08
N ALA A 137 3.39 0.48 2.25
CA ALA A 137 2.43 1.26 2.99
C ALA A 137 2.44 0.78 4.44
N HIS A 138 2.66 1.70 5.35
CA HIS A 138 2.93 1.47 6.77
C HIS A 138 4.34 0.90 7.03
N VAL A 139 4.57 0.56 8.29
CA VAL A 139 5.82 0.02 8.79
C VAL A 139 5.62 -1.37 9.40
N VAL A 140 6.69 -2.09 9.64
CA VAL A 140 6.69 -3.31 10.44
C VAL A 140 6.25 -2.98 11.88
N ARG A 141 5.36 -3.79 12.46
CA ARG A 141 4.76 -3.52 13.77
C ARG A 141 4.74 -4.72 14.72
N ASP A 142 5.06 -5.90 14.23
CA ASP A 142 5.05 -7.13 15.03
C ASP A 142 6.36 -7.38 15.76
N LYS A 143 7.48 -6.87 15.23
CA LYS A 143 8.84 -7.07 15.76
C LYS A 143 9.71 -5.85 15.49
N GLU A 144 10.80 -5.75 16.22
CA GLU A 144 11.87 -4.80 15.92
C GLU A 144 12.55 -5.15 14.59
N VAL A 145 12.96 -4.12 13.87
CA VAL A 145 13.71 -4.24 12.61
C VAL A 145 15.09 -4.84 12.89
N ASP A 146 15.45 -5.89 12.19
CA ASP A 146 16.72 -6.60 12.36
C ASP A 146 17.76 -6.27 11.28
N ALA A 147 18.98 -6.78 11.47
CA ALA A 147 20.08 -6.53 10.54
C ALA A 147 19.82 -7.09 9.13
N GLU A 148 19.01 -8.14 8.99
CA GLU A 148 18.69 -8.74 7.70
C GLU A 148 17.80 -7.82 6.85
N VAL A 149 16.72 -7.24 7.43
CA VAL A 149 15.87 -6.31 6.68
C VAL A 149 16.65 -5.06 6.28
N ILE A 150 17.57 -4.57 7.15
CA ILE A 150 18.44 -3.44 6.83
C ILE A 150 19.33 -3.78 5.63
N ALA A 151 19.96 -4.99 5.63
CA ALA A 151 20.79 -5.44 4.52
C ALA A 151 19.99 -5.56 3.20
N LEU A 152 18.75 -6.05 3.26
CA LEU A 152 17.85 -6.13 2.11
C LEU A 152 17.48 -4.73 1.59
N LEU A 153 17.19 -3.79 2.47
CA LEU A 153 16.90 -2.39 2.07
C LEU A 153 18.12 -1.74 1.39
N HIS A 154 19.34 -2.01 1.85
CA HIS A 154 20.53 -1.53 1.17
C HIS A 154 20.72 -2.12 -0.24
N GLN A 155 20.23 -3.34 -0.48
CA GLN A 155 20.22 -3.97 -1.81
C GLN A 155 19.12 -3.39 -2.72
N HIS A 156 18.09 -2.79 -2.14
CA HIS A 156 16.95 -2.19 -2.83
C HIS A 156 16.79 -0.69 -2.50
N PRO A 157 17.77 0.18 -2.87
CA PRO A 157 17.82 1.57 -2.42
C PRO A 157 16.68 2.46 -2.92
N ASN A 158 15.91 2.00 -3.90
CA ASN A 158 14.77 2.71 -4.46
C ASN A 158 13.42 2.35 -3.82
N VAL A 159 13.41 1.45 -2.82
CA VAL A 159 12.19 1.11 -2.09
C VAL A 159 11.74 2.33 -1.28
N PHE A 160 10.48 2.72 -1.47
CA PHE A 160 9.89 3.84 -0.76
C PHE A 160 8.97 3.36 0.37
N PHE A 161 8.79 4.24 1.36
CA PHE A 161 7.88 4.03 2.48
C PHE A 161 6.82 5.13 2.52
N VAL A 162 5.58 4.72 2.80
CA VAL A 162 4.48 5.62 3.16
C VAL A 162 4.15 5.35 4.62
N GLU A 163 4.84 6.06 5.50
CA GLU A 163 4.69 5.92 6.94
C GLU A 163 3.38 6.56 7.40
N THR A 164 2.48 5.77 7.94
CA THR A 164 1.18 6.24 8.37
C THR A 164 1.24 6.69 9.83
N LEU A 165 1.85 7.85 10.08
CA LEU A 165 2.03 8.43 11.42
C LEU A 165 0.71 8.57 12.20
N TRP A 166 -0.42 8.72 11.50
CA TRP A 166 -1.73 8.72 12.15
C TRP A 166 -2.05 7.41 12.86
N GLY A 167 -1.63 6.26 12.33
CA GLY A 167 -1.81 4.96 12.97
C GLY A 167 -1.04 4.85 14.29
N GLU A 168 0.14 5.47 14.35
CA GLU A 168 1.02 5.45 15.53
C GLU A 168 0.63 6.49 16.57
N ARG A 169 -0.20 7.46 16.25
CA ARG A 169 -0.60 8.53 17.16
C ARG A 169 -1.21 8.00 18.46
N ASN A 170 -1.94 6.89 18.42
CA ASN A 170 -2.56 6.31 19.61
C ASN A 170 -1.50 5.78 20.59
N ALA A 171 -0.39 5.24 20.09
CA ALA A 171 0.75 4.85 20.93
C ALA A 171 1.49 6.07 21.47
N ILE A 172 1.72 7.09 20.61
CA ILE A 172 2.41 8.34 20.97
C ILE A 172 1.61 9.14 22.01
N TYR A 173 0.28 9.17 21.89
CA TYR A 173 -0.62 9.94 22.74
C TYR A 173 -1.38 9.10 23.79
N ALA A 174 -1.03 7.83 23.97
CA ALA A 174 -1.59 6.95 25.02
C ALA A 174 -1.28 7.49 26.42
N ALA A 175 -0.14 8.18 26.58
CA ALA A 175 0.17 8.98 27.75
C ALA A 175 0.35 10.44 27.36
N LYS A 176 0.10 11.37 28.29
CA LYS A 176 0.34 12.80 28.04
C LYS A 176 1.82 13.01 27.70
N PRO A 177 2.17 13.45 26.47
CA PRO A 177 3.57 13.67 26.11
C PRO A 177 4.20 14.73 27.00
N GLY A 178 5.45 14.52 27.43
CA GLY A 178 6.15 15.45 28.31
C GLY A 178 6.29 16.87 27.73
N TRP A 179 6.34 17.00 26.40
CA TRP A 179 6.41 18.29 25.70
C TRP A 179 5.09 19.12 25.79
N LEU A 180 3.94 18.50 26.07
CA LEU A 180 2.67 19.23 26.30
C LEU A 180 2.67 20.11 27.57
N GLY A 181 3.68 19.97 28.40
CA GLY A 181 3.90 20.85 29.56
C GLY A 181 4.91 21.96 29.32
N ASN A 182 5.48 22.05 28.12
CA ASN A 182 6.46 23.08 27.79
C ASN A 182 5.74 24.42 27.58
N ARG A 183 6.16 25.44 28.36
CA ARG A 183 5.59 26.78 28.32
C ARG A 183 5.84 27.53 27.01
N LEU A 184 6.68 26.99 26.13
CA LEU A 184 7.01 27.58 24.81
C LEU A 184 6.11 27.05 23.67
N LEU A 185 5.17 26.13 23.95
CA LEU A 185 4.15 25.64 23.06
C LEU A 185 2.77 26.05 23.57
#